data_930df0106d901d1d5b1420b40a5ee8a7
#
_entry.id   930df0106d901d1d5b1420b40a5ee8a7
#
_cell.length_a   1.000
_cell.length_b   1.000
_cell.length_c   1.000
_cell.angle_alpha   90.00
_cell.angle_beta   90.00
_cell.angle_gamma   90.00
#
_symmetry.space_group_name_H-M   'P 1'
#
loop_
_entity.id
_entity.type
_entity.pdbx_description
1 polymer ?
#
loop_
_entity_poly.entity_id
_entity_poly.type
_entity_poly.pdbx_seq_one_letter_code
_entity_poly.pdbx_strand_id
1 'polypeptide(L)'
;MFNPKCLAILALAALPAAAQDNPAARRSAATILSLNGFWNGANLENRSNCATAGVNGIHGTYAQYFFSASPAVTGGGTLHIHETTESNLTCDYDGGYTDDRFQPVWSGSLICSDGKQATFTSRGFLITPTEMQVRLQMKLTSSEGCDVDSILGGSRFF
;
A
#
# COMPACT_ATOMS: atom_id res chain seq x y z
N MET A 1 64.90 -7.49 42.13
CA MET A 1 64.04 -8.61 41.68
C MET A 1 62.62 -8.13 41.71
N PHE A 2 62.12 -7.58 40.62
CA PHE A 2 60.70 -7.33 40.43
C PHE A 2 60.31 -7.66 39.02
N ASN A 3 59.36 -8.59 38.90
CA ASN A 3 58.86 -9.15 37.68
C ASN A 3 57.66 -8.29 37.19
N PRO A 4 57.66 -7.64 36.02
CA PRO A 4 56.50 -6.94 35.53
C PRO A 4 55.59 -7.95 34.78
N LYS A 5 54.43 -8.22 35.37
CA LYS A 5 53.36 -8.98 34.74
C LYS A 5 52.81 -8.16 33.58
N CYS A 6 52.96 -8.70 32.37
CA CYS A 6 52.26 -8.24 31.16
C CYS A 6 50.76 -8.35 31.36
N LEU A 7 50.08 -7.21 31.42
CA LEU A 7 48.61 -7.12 31.33
C LEU A 7 48.26 -7.11 29.85
N ALA A 8 47.79 -8.25 29.32
CA ALA A 8 47.20 -8.32 28.00
C ALA A 8 45.80 -7.72 28.07
N ILE A 9 45.59 -6.56 27.48
CA ILE A 9 44.29 -5.94 27.30
C ILE A 9 43.63 -6.65 26.09
N LEU A 10 42.67 -7.55 26.36
CA LEU A 10 41.80 -8.07 25.32
C LEU A 10 40.88 -6.92 24.86
N ALA A 11 41.16 -6.35 23.70
CA ALA A 11 40.20 -5.51 22.99
C ALA A 11 39.08 -6.39 22.45
N LEU A 12 37.91 -6.40 23.11
CA LEU A 12 36.68 -6.93 22.53
C LEU A 12 36.30 -6.02 21.36
N ALA A 13 36.60 -6.44 20.15
CA ALA A 13 36.03 -5.85 18.95
C ALA A 13 34.54 -6.11 18.97
N ALA A 14 33.74 -5.07 19.22
CA ALA A 14 32.29 -5.13 19.02
C ALA A 14 32.02 -5.35 17.53
N LEU A 15 31.63 -6.57 17.17
CA LEU A 15 31.11 -6.88 15.85
C LEU A 15 29.86 -6.00 15.64
N PRO A 16 29.72 -5.31 14.49
CA PRO A 16 28.48 -4.63 14.17
C PRO A 16 27.38 -5.68 14.17
N ALA A 17 26.33 -5.44 14.94
CA ALA A 17 25.12 -6.26 14.92
C ALA A 17 24.63 -6.28 13.47
N ALA A 18 24.80 -7.41 12.81
CA ALA A 18 24.22 -7.65 11.50
C ALA A 18 22.72 -7.31 11.63
N ALA A 19 22.26 -6.38 10.81
CA ALA A 19 20.84 -6.02 10.73
C ALA A 19 20.08 -7.33 10.61
N GLN A 20 19.35 -7.70 11.66
CA GLN A 20 18.56 -8.92 11.66
C GLN A 20 17.49 -8.72 10.58
N ASP A 21 17.69 -9.39 9.45
CA ASP A 21 16.70 -9.48 8.38
C ASP A 21 15.37 -9.93 9.00
N ASN A 22 14.45 -8.99 9.13
CA ASN A 22 13.14 -9.28 9.69
C ASN A 22 12.33 -10.09 8.66
N PRO A 23 12.06 -11.40 8.88
CA PRO A 23 11.34 -12.22 7.92
C PRO A 23 9.90 -11.74 7.68
N ALA A 24 9.31 -10.97 8.60
CA ALA A 24 8.00 -10.36 8.43
C ALA A 24 8.05 -9.21 7.41
N ALA A 25 9.09 -8.35 7.46
CA ALA A 25 9.28 -7.28 6.48
C ALA A 25 9.49 -7.83 5.06
N ARG A 26 10.27 -8.91 4.93
CA ARG A 26 10.44 -9.60 3.63
C ARG A 26 9.13 -10.18 3.10
N ARG A 27 8.24 -10.70 3.96
CA ARG A 27 6.94 -11.21 3.55
C ARG A 27 6.01 -10.09 3.08
N SER A 28 5.99 -8.93 3.77
CA SER A 28 5.17 -7.78 3.38
C SER A 28 5.58 -7.22 2.02
N ALA A 29 6.88 -7.00 1.79
CA ALA A 29 7.38 -6.53 0.50
C ALA A 29 7.08 -7.53 -0.63
N ALA A 30 7.29 -8.83 -0.40
CA ALA A 30 6.95 -9.88 -1.37
C ALA A 30 5.45 -9.91 -1.68
N THR A 31 4.59 -9.63 -0.67
CA THR A 31 3.13 -9.59 -0.84
C THR A 31 2.72 -8.43 -1.75
N ILE A 32 3.25 -7.21 -1.52
CA ILE A 32 2.95 -6.05 -2.38
C ILE A 32 3.45 -6.28 -3.81
N LEU A 33 4.67 -6.80 -3.99
CA LEU A 33 5.21 -7.12 -5.32
C LEU A 33 4.39 -8.19 -6.05
N SER A 34 3.73 -9.08 -5.33
CA SER A 34 2.85 -10.09 -5.93
C SER A 34 1.57 -9.49 -6.54
N LEU A 35 1.24 -8.22 -6.23
CA LEU A 35 0.13 -7.51 -6.88
C LEU A 35 0.44 -7.14 -8.34
N ASN A 36 1.70 -7.01 -8.74
CA ASN A 36 2.06 -6.57 -10.10
C ASN A 36 1.29 -7.33 -11.17
N GLY A 37 0.72 -6.60 -12.13
CA GLY A 37 -0.02 -7.14 -13.26
C GLY A 37 -1.49 -6.70 -13.32
N PHE A 38 -2.27 -7.41 -14.13
CA PHE A 38 -3.67 -7.08 -14.41
C PHE A 38 -4.63 -7.89 -13.53
N TRP A 39 -5.69 -7.21 -13.10
CA TRP A 39 -6.74 -7.76 -12.26
C TRP A 39 -8.09 -7.28 -12.75
N ASN A 40 -9.09 -8.18 -12.77
CA ASN A 40 -10.48 -7.84 -13.03
C ASN A 40 -11.25 -7.90 -11.72
N GLY A 41 -12.09 -6.90 -11.45
CA GLY A 41 -12.81 -6.88 -10.20
C GLY A 41 -13.84 -5.78 -10.06
N ALA A 42 -13.97 -5.28 -8.85
CA ALA A 42 -14.90 -4.21 -8.52
C ALA A 42 -14.30 -3.28 -7.47
N ASN A 43 -14.72 -2.03 -7.52
CA ASN A 43 -14.56 -1.05 -6.47
C ASN A 43 -15.91 -0.89 -5.75
N LEU A 44 -15.88 -1.01 -4.43
CA LEU A 44 -17.02 -0.73 -3.57
C LEU A 44 -16.65 0.42 -2.63
N GLU A 45 -17.38 1.53 -2.73
CA GLU A 45 -17.17 2.72 -1.91
C GLU A 45 -18.38 2.95 -0.98
N ASN A 46 -18.12 3.21 0.28
CA ASN A 46 -19.07 3.76 1.21
C ASN A 46 -18.72 5.23 1.48
N ARG A 47 -19.51 6.15 0.94
CA ARG A 47 -19.31 7.60 1.04
C ARG A 47 -20.11 8.18 2.18
N SER A 48 -19.47 9.03 2.97
CA SER A 48 -20.07 9.73 4.12
C SER A 48 -19.55 11.14 4.24
N ASN A 49 -20.24 11.96 5.02
CA ASN A 49 -19.87 13.36 5.27
C ASN A 49 -19.65 14.18 3.98
N CYS A 50 -20.36 13.84 2.91
CA CYS A 50 -20.25 14.58 1.65
C CYS A 50 -20.88 15.97 1.75
N ALA A 51 -20.31 16.95 1.05
CA ALA A 51 -20.86 18.30 0.95
C ALA A 51 -22.27 18.29 0.35
N THR A 52 -22.56 17.35 -0.56
CA THR A 52 -23.88 17.11 -1.13
C THR A 52 -24.45 15.82 -0.55
N ALA A 53 -25.52 15.92 0.24
CA ALA A 53 -26.09 14.77 0.95
C ALA A 53 -26.52 13.60 0.03
N GLY A 54 -26.97 13.88 -1.20
CA GLY A 54 -27.36 12.86 -2.16
C GLY A 54 -26.22 11.98 -2.72
N VAL A 55 -24.96 12.33 -2.39
CA VAL A 55 -23.77 11.56 -2.79
C VAL A 55 -23.36 10.54 -1.72
N ASN A 56 -23.91 10.65 -0.50
CA ASN A 56 -23.69 9.68 0.57
C ASN A 56 -24.27 8.30 0.21
N GLY A 57 -23.64 7.26 0.68
CA GLY A 57 -24.11 5.89 0.52
C GLY A 57 -23.09 4.96 -0.11
N ILE A 58 -23.57 3.78 -0.50
CA ILE A 58 -22.76 2.73 -1.09
C ILE A 58 -22.83 2.83 -2.61
N HIS A 59 -21.64 2.88 -3.23
CA HIS A 59 -21.45 2.93 -4.67
C HIS A 59 -20.56 1.76 -5.08
N GLY A 60 -20.92 1.07 -6.16
CA GLY A 60 -20.13 -0.05 -6.68
C GLY A 60 -19.95 0.10 -8.18
N THR A 61 -18.78 -0.25 -8.67
CA THR A 61 -18.48 -0.30 -10.10
C THR A 61 -17.57 -1.48 -10.42
N TYR A 62 -17.73 -2.08 -11.59
CA TYR A 62 -16.76 -3.03 -12.11
C TYR A 62 -15.56 -2.27 -12.67
N ALA A 63 -14.39 -2.83 -12.46
CA ALA A 63 -13.14 -2.20 -12.87
C ALA A 63 -12.08 -3.23 -13.25
N GLN A 64 -11.18 -2.77 -14.11
CA GLN A 64 -9.89 -3.42 -14.37
C GLN A 64 -8.82 -2.63 -13.67
N TYR A 65 -7.87 -3.33 -13.06
CA TYR A 65 -6.76 -2.72 -12.35
C TYR A 65 -5.44 -3.17 -12.98
N PHE A 66 -4.53 -2.25 -13.14
CA PHE A 66 -3.13 -2.54 -13.40
C PHE A 66 -2.31 -2.08 -12.21
N PHE A 67 -1.66 -3.02 -11.53
CA PHE A 67 -0.80 -2.76 -10.39
C PHE A 67 0.66 -2.74 -10.81
N SER A 68 1.40 -1.73 -10.36
CA SER A 68 2.84 -1.60 -10.53
C SER A 68 3.49 -1.23 -9.20
N ALA A 69 4.18 -2.18 -8.59
CA ALA A 69 4.89 -1.97 -7.34
C ALA A 69 6.40 -2.04 -7.56
N SER A 70 7.13 -1.13 -6.94
CA SER A 70 8.58 -1.06 -6.95
C SER A 70 9.12 -0.98 -5.53
N PRO A 71 10.02 -1.90 -5.11
CA PRO A 71 10.59 -1.87 -3.78
C PRO A 71 11.65 -0.79 -3.65
N ALA A 72 11.77 -0.18 -2.46
CA ALA A 72 12.91 0.65 -2.09
C ALA A 72 14.02 -0.19 -1.43
N VAL A 73 15.25 0.28 -1.50
CA VAL A 73 16.43 -0.41 -0.92
C VAL A 73 16.36 -0.50 0.60
N THR A 74 15.71 0.45 1.26
CA THR A 74 15.64 0.59 2.72
C THR A 74 14.36 0.03 3.35
N GLY A 75 13.57 -0.74 2.59
CA GLY A 75 12.24 -1.21 3.01
C GLY A 75 11.11 -0.32 2.49
N GLY A 76 9.94 -0.91 2.28
CA GLY A 76 8.83 -0.25 1.61
C GLY A 76 9.06 -0.06 0.11
N GLY A 77 8.46 0.96 -0.47
CA GLY A 77 8.56 1.25 -1.90
C GLY A 77 7.43 2.13 -2.41
N THR A 78 7.18 2.07 -3.72
CA THR A 78 6.05 2.74 -4.36
C THR A 78 5.07 1.71 -4.90
N LEU A 79 3.77 2.02 -4.82
CA LEU A 79 2.70 1.26 -5.44
C LEU A 79 1.83 2.22 -6.22
N HIS A 80 1.68 1.91 -7.50
CA HIS A 80 0.77 2.58 -8.42
C HIS A 80 -0.34 1.61 -8.82
N ILE A 81 -1.58 2.09 -8.85
CA ILE A 81 -2.73 1.36 -9.39
C ILE A 81 -3.39 2.24 -10.44
N HIS A 82 -3.49 1.72 -11.66
CA HIS A 82 -4.34 2.29 -12.69
C HIS A 82 -5.66 1.52 -12.73
N GLU A 83 -6.76 2.20 -12.44
CA GLU A 83 -8.13 1.66 -12.49
C GLU A 83 -8.82 2.15 -13.76
N THR A 84 -9.51 1.24 -14.47
CA THR A 84 -10.41 1.58 -15.59
C THR A 84 -11.76 0.95 -15.30
N THR A 85 -12.79 1.76 -15.17
CA THR A 85 -14.16 1.30 -14.92
C THR A 85 -14.87 0.91 -16.21
N GLU A 86 -16.01 0.22 -16.09
CA GLU A 86 -16.88 -0.14 -17.22
C GLU A 86 -17.41 1.08 -17.99
N SER A 87 -17.49 2.26 -17.35
CA SER A 87 -17.86 3.54 -17.99
C SER A 87 -16.68 4.26 -18.64
N ASN A 88 -15.50 3.64 -18.73
CA ASN A 88 -14.24 4.21 -19.19
C ASN A 88 -13.73 5.40 -18.33
N LEU A 89 -14.20 5.55 -17.10
CA LEU A 89 -13.58 6.41 -16.12
C LEU A 89 -12.26 5.77 -15.71
N THR A 90 -11.17 6.54 -15.73
CA THR A 90 -9.87 6.09 -15.25
C THR A 90 -9.48 6.83 -13.99
N CYS A 91 -8.84 6.10 -13.07
CA CYS A 91 -8.30 6.65 -11.83
C CYS A 91 -6.89 6.13 -11.59
N ASP A 92 -5.98 7.01 -11.22
CA ASP A 92 -4.62 6.68 -10.86
C ASP A 92 -4.42 6.89 -9.36
N TYR A 93 -4.00 5.82 -8.68
CA TYR A 93 -3.63 5.83 -7.27
C TYR A 93 -2.12 5.75 -7.19
N ASP A 94 -1.48 6.78 -6.67
CA ASP A 94 -0.03 6.87 -6.52
C ASP A 94 0.35 7.04 -5.07
N GLY A 95 1.23 6.17 -4.57
CA GLY A 95 1.66 6.30 -3.18
C GLY A 95 2.87 5.48 -2.81
N GLY A 96 3.43 5.83 -1.64
CA GLY A 96 4.47 5.06 -0.98
C GLY A 96 3.86 4.01 -0.05
N TYR A 97 4.46 2.82 -0.01
CA TYR A 97 4.15 1.85 1.04
C TYR A 97 5.34 1.70 1.98
N THR A 98 5.04 1.50 3.26
CA THR A 98 6.03 1.20 4.29
C THR A 98 5.82 -0.21 4.81
N ASP A 99 6.93 -0.90 5.14
CA ASP A 99 6.86 -2.16 5.87
C ASP A 99 6.58 -1.88 7.34
N ASP A 100 5.31 -1.91 7.73
CA ASP A 100 4.96 -2.02 9.13
C ASP A 100 5.06 -3.49 9.57
N ARG A 101 5.35 -3.71 10.86
CA ARG A 101 5.65 -5.04 11.44
C ARG A 101 4.54 -6.08 11.23
N PHE A 102 3.32 -5.65 10.89
CA PHE A 102 2.15 -6.51 10.79
C PHE A 102 1.47 -6.46 9.43
N GLN A 103 1.38 -5.27 8.81
CA GLN A 103 0.80 -5.08 7.49
C GLN A 103 1.45 -3.87 6.81
N PRO A 104 1.71 -3.92 5.48
CA PRO A 104 2.17 -2.75 4.77
C PRO A 104 1.10 -1.64 4.84
N VAL A 105 1.54 -0.43 5.12
CA VAL A 105 0.70 0.77 5.02
C VAL A 105 1.06 1.47 3.72
N TRP A 106 0.07 1.62 2.85
CA TRP A 106 0.18 2.36 1.61
C TRP A 106 -0.63 3.63 1.71
N SER A 107 -0.05 4.77 1.37
CA SER A 107 -0.71 6.07 1.39
C SER A 107 -0.26 6.93 0.24
N GLY A 108 -1.14 7.79 -0.23
CA GLY A 108 -0.85 8.64 -1.38
C GLY A 108 -2.04 9.45 -1.84
N SER A 109 -2.09 9.68 -3.16
CA SER A 109 -3.12 10.47 -3.83
C SER A 109 -3.82 9.66 -4.93
N LEU A 110 -5.08 10.00 -5.16
CA LEU A 110 -5.93 9.52 -6.23
C LEU A 110 -6.27 10.68 -7.15
N ILE A 111 -6.18 10.46 -8.45
CA ILE A 111 -6.66 11.41 -9.47
C ILE A 111 -7.44 10.62 -10.51
N CYS A 112 -8.69 11.06 -10.79
CA CYS A 112 -9.53 10.45 -11.82
C CYS A 112 -9.72 11.38 -13.03
N SER A 113 -10.04 10.80 -14.17
CA SER A 113 -10.26 11.52 -15.44
C SER A 113 -11.48 12.45 -15.42
N ASP A 114 -12.43 12.24 -14.50
CA ASP A 114 -13.56 13.16 -14.25
C ASP A 114 -13.19 14.36 -13.35
N GLY A 115 -11.93 14.48 -12.95
CA GLY A 115 -11.42 15.53 -12.06
C GLY A 115 -11.58 15.23 -10.56
N LYS A 116 -12.09 14.05 -10.19
CA LYS A 116 -12.12 13.62 -8.79
C LYS A 116 -10.69 13.45 -8.27
N GLN A 117 -10.44 13.94 -7.07
CA GLN A 117 -9.16 13.82 -6.38
C GLN A 117 -9.38 13.43 -4.92
N ALA A 118 -8.46 12.62 -4.40
CA ALA A 118 -8.47 12.23 -2.99
C ALA A 118 -7.04 12.03 -2.47
N THR A 119 -6.91 12.07 -1.16
CA THR A 119 -5.81 11.41 -0.46
C THR A 119 -6.32 10.10 0.12
N PHE A 120 -5.44 9.11 0.23
CA PHE A 120 -5.83 7.81 0.78
C PHE A 120 -4.78 7.23 1.72
N THR A 121 -5.23 6.31 2.57
CA THR A 121 -4.39 5.42 3.37
C THR A 121 -5.01 4.03 3.37
N SER A 122 -4.19 2.99 3.15
CA SER A 122 -4.66 1.60 3.21
C SER A 122 -4.96 1.18 4.64
N ARG A 123 -6.02 0.36 4.78
CA ARG A 123 -6.43 -0.27 6.05
C ARG A 123 -6.15 -1.77 6.05
N GLY A 124 -5.71 -2.31 4.95
CA GLY A 124 -5.31 -3.71 4.84
C GLY A 124 -5.25 -4.20 3.42
N PHE A 125 -4.49 -5.28 3.27
CA PHE A 125 -4.36 -6.04 2.04
C PHE A 125 -4.67 -7.51 2.35
N LEU A 126 -5.46 -8.12 1.49
CA LEU A 126 -5.60 -9.57 1.41
C LEU A 126 -5.18 -9.97 -0.01
N ILE A 127 -4.11 -10.75 -0.11
CA ILE A 127 -3.53 -11.11 -1.40
C ILE A 127 -3.25 -12.59 -1.42
N THR A 128 -3.80 -13.26 -2.43
CA THR A 128 -3.50 -14.64 -2.82
C THR A 128 -2.92 -14.66 -4.23
N PRO A 129 -2.44 -15.78 -4.76
CA PRO A 129 -1.99 -15.83 -6.15
C PRO A 129 -3.04 -15.44 -7.18
N THR A 130 -4.33 -15.63 -6.87
CA THR A 130 -5.45 -15.44 -7.80
C THR A 130 -6.44 -14.37 -7.40
N GLU A 131 -6.42 -13.90 -6.15
CA GLU A 131 -7.38 -12.94 -5.61
C GLU A 131 -6.68 -11.84 -4.83
N MET A 132 -7.21 -10.64 -4.90
CA MET A 132 -6.76 -9.52 -4.09
C MET A 132 -7.93 -8.74 -3.48
N GLN A 133 -7.69 -8.15 -2.33
CA GLN A 133 -8.54 -7.13 -1.74
C GLN A 133 -7.65 -6.06 -1.10
N VAL A 134 -7.88 -4.80 -1.47
CA VAL A 134 -7.22 -3.63 -0.87
C VAL A 134 -8.31 -2.76 -0.24
N ARG A 135 -8.16 -2.46 1.04
CA ARG A 135 -9.08 -1.56 1.76
C ARG A 135 -8.42 -0.21 1.94
N LEU A 136 -9.12 0.84 1.55
CA LEU A 136 -8.64 2.21 1.60
C LEU A 136 -9.59 3.08 2.43
N GLN A 137 -9.02 3.99 3.22
CA GLN A 137 -9.71 5.19 3.68
C GLN A 137 -9.26 6.36 2.84
N MET A 138 -10.21 7.09 2.27
CA MET A 138 -9.95 8.21 1.39
C MET A 138 -10.66 9.47 1.88
N LYS A 139 -10.06 10.61 1.58
CA LYS A 139 -10.65 11.93 1.75
C LYS A 139 -10.72 12.59 0.37
N LEU A 140 -11.93 12.73 -0.18
CA LEU A 140 -12.12 13.47 -1.43
C LEU A 140 -11.80 14.94 -1.19
N THR A 141 -10.91 15.49 -2.01
CA THR A 141 -10.49 16.90 -1.97
C THR A 141 -11.20 17.74 -3.03
N SER A 142 -11.95 17.08 -3.93
CA SER A 142 -12.85 17.72 -4.88
C SER A 142 -14.05 18.36 -4.19
N SER A 143 -14.91 19.04 -4.95
CA SER A 143 -16.10 19.74 -4.45
C SER A 143 -17.07 18.86 -3.65
N GLU A 144 -17.01 17.53 -3.80
CA GLU A 144 -17.82 16.57 -3.04
C GLU A 144 -17.41 16.47 -1.56
N GLY A 145 -16.12 16.61 -1.25
CA GLY A 145 -15.59 16.67 0.12
C GLY A 145 -15.90 15.46 0.99
N CYS A 146 -16.13 14.27 0.40
CA CYS A 146 -16.55 13.07 1.12
C CYS A 146 -15.41 12.40 1.89
N ASP A 147 -15.76 11.72 2.98
CA ASP A 147 -14.99 10.61 3.54
C ASP A 147 -15.45 9.32 2.86
N VAL A 148 -14.49 8.49 2.44
CA VAL A 148 -14.77 7.27 1.66
C VAL A 148 -14.03 6.09 2.27
N ASP A 149 -14.76 5.03 2.61
CA ASP A 149 -14.22 3.70 2.85
C ASP A 149 -14.37 2.89 1.57
N SER A 150 -13.25 2.52 0.94
CA SER A 150 -13.23 1.80 -0.33
C SER A 150 -12.64 0.41 -0.19
N ILE A 151 -13.18 -0.52 -0.97
CA ILE A 151 -12.65 -1.87 -1.15
C ILE A 151 -12.44 -2.10 -2.64
N LEU A 152 -11.18 -2.21 -3.04
CA LEU A 152 -10.81 -2.71 -4.35
C LEU A 152 -10.66 -4.22 -4.25
N GLY A 153 -11.45 -4.98 -4.98
CA GLY A 153 -11.41 -6.44 -4.97
C GLY A 153 -11.30 -6.99 -6.38
N GLY A 154 -10.55 -8.08 -6.58
CA GLY A 154 -10.42 -8.64 -7.91
C GLY A 154 -9.72 -9.98 -7.99
N SER A 155 -9.83 -10.58 -9.16
CA SER A 155 -9.14 -11.80 -9.56
C SER A 155 -8.10 -11.49 -10.62
N ARG A 156 -6.97 -12.22 -10.56
CA ARG A 156 -5.89 -12.04 -11.53
C ARG A 156 -6.35 -12.45 -12.92
N PHE A 157 -6.03 -11.63 -13.89
CA PHE A 157 -6.21 -11.95 -15.31
C PHE A 157 -4.93 -12.64 -15.81
N PHE A 158 -5.11 -13.89 -16.31
CA PHE A 158 -4.03 -14.71 -16.88
C PHE A 158 -4.09 -14.68 -18.41
#